data_dfe15155ad78ab869befed7761494db8
#
_entry.id   dfe15155ad78ab869befed7761494db8
#
_cell.length_a   1.000
_cell.length_b   1.000
_cell.length_c   1.000
_cell.angle_alpha   90.00
_cell.angle_beta   90.00
_cell.angle_gamma   90.00
#
_symmetry.space_group_name_H-M   'P 1'
#
loop_
_entity.id
_entity.type
_entity.pdbx_description
1 polymer ?
#
loop_
_entity_poly.entity_id
_entity_poly.type
_entity_poly.pdbx_seq_one_letter_code
_entity_poly.pdbx_strand_id
1 'polypeptide(L)'
;MSDFHQSNRIINEKYRREFFDHVTKQVHPENFSSFKTTDPQRFYLDFKNCVIPLINTEIHRFEKSLTHTSDSHLLLLKISTLVDAIIHTALDASIWLHNRTQQKKLHPKSIPIAIIARGGYGREEIYFQSNVDVQIVSGKGQTEDIKQIVKHLEYLFVHQNIFQTSTSTCYANIDSLERDLGGGRITDLCALLEGRLIAGNPDTYLETMNIVKKVSALQKENLLNYCHEHKNYYEISNTVFRXEPNVKEELSRLYWALTLARFKYDLKNINQFELLDELLKNDLISAPAFKNIQSSFGFLSKVRLFLHCNQKGSHRDMMS
;
A
#
# COMPACT_ATOMS: atom_id res chain seq x y z
N MET A 1 3.58 -7.31 29.17
CA MET A 1 2.89 -6.92 27.93
C MET A 1 3.86 -6.75 26.75
N SER A 2 5.08 -6.25 26.96
CA SER A 2 6.09 -6.07 25.88
C SER A 2 6.41 -7.38 25.13
N ASP A 3 6.57 -8.47 25.83
CA ASP A 3 7.01 -9.74 25.25
C ASP A 3 5.96 -10.37 24.32
N PHE A 4 4.67 -10.20 24.65
CA PHE A 4 3.58 -10.74 23.84
C PHE A 4 3.48 -10.02 22.47
N HIS A 5 3.60 -8.69 22.48
CA HIS A 5 3.58 -7.90 21.25
C HIS A 5 4.81 -8.16 20.38
N GLN A 6 5.98 -8.31 21.01
CA GLN A 6 7.21 -8.61 20.29
C GLN A 6 7.14 -10.01 19.65
N SER A 7 6.60 -10.99 20.35
CA SER A 7 6.41 -12.36 19.82
C SER A 7 5.46 -12.36 18.62
N ASN A 8 4.33 -11.63 18.71
CA ASN A 8 3.37 -11.53 17.60
C ASN A 8 3.99 -10.86 16.39
N ARG A 9 4.80 -9.82 16.58
CA ARG A 9 5.51 -9.14 15.49
C ARG A 9 6.46 -10.09 14.74
N ILE A 10 7.24 -10.87 15.48
CA ILE A 10 8.18 -11.86 14.90
C ILE A 10 7.42 -12.92 14.11
N ILE A 11 6.30 -13.43 14.66
CA ILE A 11 5.45 -14.42 14.00
C ILE A 11 4.89 -13.83 12.70
N ASN A 12 4.40 -12.60 12.74
CA ASN A 12 3.83 -11.92 11.58
C ASN A 12 4.89 -11.71 10.49
N GLU A 13 6.11 -11.30 10.85
CA GLU A 13 7.21 -11.10 9.90
C GLU A 13 7.61 -12.42 9.22
N LYS A 14 7.72 -13.50 10.00
CA LYS A 14 8.03 -14.84 9.45
C LYS A 14 6.92 -15.28 8.48
N TYR A 15 5.66 -15.17 8.89
CA TYR A 15 4.52 -15.53 8.04
C TYR A 15 4.55 -14.71 6.73
N ARG A 16 4.77 -13.40 6.83
CA ARG A 16 4.82 -12.51 5.66
C ARG A 16 5.88 -12.96 4.68
N ARG A 17 7.08 -13.29 5.16
CA ARG A 17 8.18 -13.75 4.30
C ARG A 17 7.82 -15.05 3.60
N GLU A 18 7.36 -16.04 4.35
CA GLU A 18 6.98 -17.35 3.79
C GLU A 18 5.84 -17.23 2.77
N PHE A 19 4.86 -16.41 3.06
CA PHE A 19 3.72 -16.17 2.16
C PHE A 19 4.16 -15.40 0.91
N PHE A 20 4.97 -14.38 1.06
CA PHE A 20 5.53 -13.61 -0.06
C PHE A 20 6.33 -14.54 -1.00
N ASP A 21 7.22 -15.37 -0.44
CA ASP A 21 8.02 -16.32 -1.21
C ASP A 21 7.12 -17.34 -1.93
N HIS A 22 6.07 -17.81 -1.27
CA HIS A 22 5.11 -18.74 -1.87
C HIS A 22 4.42 -18.11 -3.09
N VAL A 23 3.93 -16.89 -2.96
CA VAL A 23 3.23 -16.18 -4.05
C VAL A 23 4.18 -15.89 -5.21
N THR A 24 5.34 -15.29 -4.93
CA THR A 24 6.31 -14.93 -5.98
C THR A 24 6.78 -16.14 -6.77
N LYS A 25 6.96 -17.27 -6.10
CA LYS A 25 7.33 -18.53 -6.77
C LYS A 25 6.26 -19.01 -7.75
N GLN A 26 4.97 -18.84 -7.41
CA GLN A 26 3.88 -19.28 -8.29
C GLN A 26 3.76 -18.42 -9.55
N VAL A 27 4.01 -17.11 -9.44
CA VAL A 27 3.85 -16.16 -10.56
C VAL A 27 5.19 -15.79 -11.23
N HIS A 28 6.25 -16.55 -10.98
CA HIS A 28 7.54 -16.29 -11.59
C HIS A 28 7.46 -16.40 -13.12
N PRO A 29 8.04 -15.45 -13.88
CA PRO A 29 7.93 -15.46 -15.35
C PRO A 29 8.39 -16.77 -16.03
N GLU A 30 9.33 -17.50 -15.44
CA GLU A 30 9.80 -18.78 -15.97
C GLU A 30 8.68 -19.84 -16.04
N ASN A 31 7.60 -19.67 -15.27
CA ASN A 31 6.46 -20.59 -15.28
C ASN A 31 5.49 -20.33 -16.44
N PHE A 32 5.69 -19.25 -17.21
CA PHE A 32 4.76 -18.85 -18.27
C PHE A 32 5.02 -19.66 -19.56
N SER A 33 3.94 -20.00 -20.27
CA SER A 33 4.05 -20.64 -21.59
C SER A 33 4.73 -19.73 -22.61
N SER A 34 4.64 -18.43 -22.42
CA SER A 34 5.27 -17.39 -23.26
C SER A 34 6.66 -16.98 -22.79
N PHE A 35 7.28 -17.73 -21.87
CA PHE A 35 8.60 -17.36 -21.32
C PHE A 35 9.65 -17.11 -22.41
N LYS A 36 9.55 -17.81 -23.55
CA LYS A 36 10.51 -17.64 -24.66
C LYS A 36 10.06 -16.62 -25.72
N THR A 37 8.88 -16.03 -25.57
CA THR A 37 8.36 -15.07 -26.57
C THR A 37 9.07 -13.71 -26.47
N THR A 38 9.12 -13.00 -27.60
CA THR A 38 9.46 -11.57 -27.63
C THR A 38 8.23 -10.70 -27.89
N ASP A 39 7.04 -11.33 -27.96
CA ASP A 39 5.75 -10.61 -28.14
C ASP A 39 5.24 -10.13 -26.77
N PRO A 40 5.25 -8.83 -26.50
CA PRO A 40 4.80 -8.32 -25.22
C PRO A 40 3.31 -8.62 -24.93
N GLN A 41 2.44 -8.60 -25.94
CA GLN A 41 0.99 -8.81 -25.74
C GLN A 41 0.71 -10.22 -25.22
N ARG A 42 1.36 -11.20 -25.80
CA ARG A 42 1.26 -12.59 -25.37
C ARG A 42 1.80 -12.76 -23.94
N PHE A 43 2.90 -12.11 -23.64
CA PHE A 43 3.50 -12.15 -22.29
C PHE A 43 2.57 -11.54 -21.24
N TYR A 44 1.97 -10.37 -21.54
CA TYR A 44 1.03 -9.71 -20.60
C TYR A 44 -0.19 -10.58 -20.34
N LEU A 45 -0.71 -11.24 -21.39
CA LEU A 45 -1.85 -12.13 -21.25
C LEU A 45 -1.52 -13.33 -20.35
N ASP A 46 -0.35 -13.94 -20.53
CA ASP A 46 0.09 -15.06 -19.69
C ASP A 46 0.26 -14.62 -18.23
N PHE A 47 0.86 -13.45 -18.01
CA PHE A 47 1.01 -12.87 -16.66
C PHE A 47 -0.37 -12.73 -16.01
N LYS A 48 -1.30 -12.10 -16.70
CA LYS A 48 -2.69 -11.91 -16.24
C LYS A 48 -3.35 -13.24 -15.91
N ASN A 49 -3.25 -14.22 -16.80
CA ASN A 49 -3.87 -15.54 -16.64
C ASN A 49 -3.29 -16.33 -15.47
N CYS A 50 -2.05 -16.04 -15.10
CA CYS A 50 -1.40 -16.65 -13.92
C CYS A 50 -1.83 -15.93 -12.63
N VAL A 51 -1.81 -14.59 -12.64
CA VAL A 51 -1.96 -13.76 -11.44
C VAL A 51 -3.42 -13.70 -10.96
N ILE A 52 -4.39 -13.51 -11.86
CA ILE A 52 -5.80 -13.32 -11.46
C ILE A 52 -6.37 -14.53 -10.71
N PRO A 53 -6.19 -15.78 -11.20
CA PRO A 53 -6.68 -16.94 -10.44
C PRO A 53 -6.00 -17.07 -9.06
N LEU A 54 -4.72 -16.75 -8.97
CA LEU A 54 -4.01 -16.77 -7.68
C LEU A 54 -4.60 -15.74 -6.72
N ILE A 55 -4.79 -14.49 -7.17
CA ILE A 55 -5.41 -13.44 -6.34
C ILE A 55 -6.78 -13.93 -5.85
N ASN A 56 -7.62 -14.43 -6.75
CA ASN A 56 -8.97 -14.87 -6.41
C ASN A 56 -8.95 -16.00 -5.38
N THR A 57 -8.03 -16.94 -5.53
CA THR A 57 -7.88 -18.07 -4.60
C THR A 57 -7.49 -17.57 -3.21
N GLU A 58 -6.50 -16.68 -3.13
CA GLU A 58 -6.01 -16.17 -1.83
C GLU A 58 -7.06 -15.25 -1.17
N ILE A 59 -7.70 -14.37 -1.95
CA ILE A 59 -8.77 -13.51 -1.42
C ILE A 59 -9.92 -14.39 -0.85
N HIS A 60 -10.35 -15.41 -1.59
CA HIS A 60 -11.38 -16.31 -1.10
C HIS A 60 -10.98 -17.06 0.19
N ARG A 61 -9.69 -17.44 0.29
CA ARG A 61 -9.14 -18.03 1.52
C ARG A 61 -9.18 -17.04 2.69
N PHE A 62 -8.85 -15.78 2.43
CA PHE A 62 -8.89 -14.71 3.44
C PHE A 62 -10.34 -14.40 3.85
N GLU A 63 -11.29 -14.36 2.91
CA GLU A 63 -12.72 -14.18 3.18
C GLU A 63 -13.24 -15.27 4.13
N LYS A 64 -12.90 -16.52 3.85
CA LYS A 64 -13.27 -17.65 4.72
C LYS A 64 -12.68 -17.51 6.12
N SER A 65 -11.45 -17.00 6.22
CA SER A 65 -10.81 -16.85 7.54
C SER A 65 -11.44 -15.71 8.36
N LEU A 66 -12.08 -14.73 7.71
CA LEU A 66 -12.69 -13.57 8.37
C LEU A 66 -13.73 -13.96 9.42
N THR A 67 -14.47 -15.04 9.19
CA THR A 67 -15.49 -15.53 10.15
C THR A 67 -14.87 -16.16 11.40
N HIS A 68 -13.64 -16.62 11.31
CA HIS A 68 -12.95 -17.36 12.38
C HIS A 68 -11.85 -16.57 13.07
N THR A 69 -11.43 -15.43 12.52
CA THR A 69 -10.38 -14.60 13.12
C THR A 69 -10.96 -13.33 13.75
N SER A 70 -10.45 -13.00 14.92
CA SER A 70 -10.71 -11.70 15.55
C SER A 70 -9.67 -10.66 15.14
N ASP A 71 -8.58 -11.08 14.50
CA ASP A 71 -7.44 -10.21 14.19
C ASP A 71 -7.56 -9.64 12.77
N SER A 72 -8.23 -8.49 12.66
CA SER A 72 -8.35 -7.74 11.40
C SER A 72 -6.99 -7.20 10.93
N HIS A 73 -6.10 -6.83 11.86
CA HIS A 73 -4.75 -6.34 11.52
C HIS A 73 -3.97 -7.40 10.74
N LEU A 74 -3.94 -8.64 11.26
CA LEU A 74 -3.27 -9.74 10.57
C LEU A 74 -3.84 -9.96 9.17
N LEU A 75 -5.17 -9.84 9.01
CA LEU A 75 -5.80 -10.02 7.70
C LEU A 75 -5.40 -8.90 6.72
N LEU A 76 -5.35 -7.64 7.18
CA LEU A 76 -4.87 -6.52 6.35
C LEU A 76 -3.42 -6.72 5.93
N LEU A 77 -2.56 -7.22 6.84
CA LEU A 77 -1.16 -7.56 6.52
C LEU A 77 -1.08 -8.65 5.45
N LYS A 78 -1.92 -9.67 5.53
CA LYS A 78 -1.96 -10.75 4.52
C LYS A 78 -2.36 -10.23 3.14
N ILE A 79 -3.38 -9.39 3.07
CA ILE A 79 -3.84 -8.77 1.81
C ILE A 79 -2.71 -7.91 1.23
N SER A 80 -2.08 -7.07 2.07
CA SER A 80 -0.97 -6.20 1.64
C SER A 80 0.21 -7.03 1.12
N THR A 81 0.55 -8.13 1.80
CA THR A 81 1.65 -9.03 1.38
C THR A 81 1.36 -9.69 0.03
N LEU A 82 0.11 -10.09 -0.22
CA LEU A 82 -0.29 -10.63 -1.52
C LEU A 82 -0.05 -9.60 -2.63
N VAL A 83 -0.49 -8.36 -2.41
CA VAL A 83 -0.32 -7.28 -3.38
C VAL A 83 1.17 -6.96 -3.59
N ASP A 84 1.96 -6.91 -2.50
CA ASP A 84 3.42 -6.69 -2.55
C ASP A 84 4.09 -7.75 -3.45
N ALA A 85 3.77 -9.02 -3.24
CA ALA A 85 4.37 -10.13 -3.99
C ALA A 85 4.05 -10.03 -5.50
N ILE A 86 2.82 -9.68 -5.84
CA ILE A 86 2.38 -9.51 -7.23
C ILE A 86 3.10 -8.32 -7.88
N ILE A 87 3.21 -7.18 -7.18
CA ILE A 87 3.90 -5.99 -7.71
C ILE A 87 5.39 -6.27 -7.88
N HIS A 88 6.01 -6.95 -6.92
CA HIS A 88 7.41 -7.35 -7.03
C HIS A 88 7.64 -8.21 -8.28
N THR A 89 6.79 -9.22 -8.48
CA THR A 89 6.90 -10.11 -9.65
C THR A 89 6.61 -9.35 -10.94
N ALA A 90 5.71 -8.38 -10.94
CA ALA A 90 5.44 -7.56 -12.12
C ALA A 90 6.67 -6.72 -12.53
N LEU A 91 7.44 -6.21 -11.55
CA LEU A 91 8.70 -5.52 -11.86
C LEU A 91 9.70 -6.49 -12.49
N ASP A 92 9.90 -7.65 -11.89
CA ASP A 92 10.80 -8.67 -12.41
C ASP A 92 10.38 -9.10 -13.83
N ALA A 93 9.08 -9.30 -14.03
CA ALA A 93 8.51 -9.66 -15.35
C ALA A 93 8.76 -8.56 -16.39
N SER A 94 8.59 -7.29 -15.99
CA SER A 94 8.82 -6.14 -16.88
C SER A 94 10.28 -6.03 -17.30
N ILE A 95 11.21 -6.22 -16.36
CA ILE A 95 12.65 -6.21 -16.63
C ILE A 95 13.02 -7.41 -17.50
N TRP A 96 12.49 -8.58 -17.18
CA TRP A 96 12.72 -9.80 -17.96
C TRP A 96 12.26 -9.61 -19.42
N LEU A 97 11.05 -9.10 -19.63
CA LEU A 97 10.49 -8.84 -20.97
C LEU A 97 11.36 -7.82 -21.73
N HIS A 98 11.76 -6.73 -21.07
CA HIS A 98 12.63 -5.71 -21.66
C HIS A 98 13.96 -6.32 -22.09
N ASN A 99 14.61 -7.09 -21.19
CA ASN A 99 15.87 -7.77 -21.49
C ASN A 99 15.74 -8.65 -22.73
N ARG A 100 14.63 -9.38 -22.81
CA ARG A 100 14.36 -10.31 -23.91
C ARG A 100 14.15 -9.59 -25.24
N THR A 101 13.33 -8.53 -25.22
CA THR A 101 12.98 -7.77 -26.44
C THR A 101 14.15 -6.93 -26.96
N GLN A 102 14.98 -6.40 -26.05
CA GLN A 102 16.10 -5.52 -26.38
C GLN A 102 17.46 -6.21 -26.35
N GLN A 103 17.51 -7.51 -26.12
CA GLN A 103 18.74 -8.32 -26.00
C GLN A 103 19.72 -7.74 -24.95
N LYS A 104 19.15 -7.29 -23.81
CA LYS A 104 19.90 -6.70 -22.68
C LYS A 104 20.07 -7.73 -21.55
N LYS A 105 20.86 -7.36 -20.53
CA LYS A 105 21.09 -8.17 -19.33
C LYS A 105 21.01 -7.27 -18.08
N LEU A 106 19.94 -6.48 -17.98
CA LEU A 106 19.74 -5.63 -16.81
C LEU A 106 19.31 -6.48 -15.61
N HIS A 107 19.83 -6.16 -14.45
CA HIS A 107 19.50 -6.85 -13.21
C HIS A 107 18.53 -5.97 -12.38
N PRO A 108 17.47 -6.53 -11.78
CA PRO A 108 16.49 -5.72 -11.04
C PRO A 108 17.11 -4.75 -10.00
N LYS A 109 18.13 -5.21 -9.27
CA LYS A 109 18.79 -4.39 -8.24
C LYS A 109 19.63 -3.24 -8.80
N SER A 110 20.06 -3.33 -10.06
CA SER A 110 20.91 -2.30 -10.69
C SER A 110 20.09 -1.22 -11.40
N ILE A 111 18.81 -1.43 -11.59
CA ILE A 111 17.93 -0.46 -12.27
C ILE A 111 17.45 0.54 -11.24
N PRO A 112 17.67 1.86 -11.44
CA PRO A 112 17.27 2.87 -10.48
C PRO A 112 15.76 3.16 -10.57
N ILE A 113 14.95 2.17 -10.23
CA ILE A 113 13.48 2.28 -10.12
C ILE A 113 13.10 1.82 -8.72
N ALA A 114 12.28 2.60 -8.02
CA ALA A 114 11.63 2.19 -6.78
C ALA A 114 10.12 2.20 -6.98
N ILE A 115 9.45 1.12 -6.57
CA ILE A 115 7.99 1.04 -6.52
C ILE A 115 7.59 1.17 -5.05
N ILE A 116 6.80 2.20 -4.75
CA ILE A 116 6.48 2.63 -3.40
C ILE A 116 4.97 2.54 -3.21
N ALA A 117 4.51 1.77 -2.23
CA ALA A 117 3.12 1.78 -1.78
C ALA A 117 2.80 3.13 -1.13
N ARG A 118 1.60 3.69 -1.37
CA ARG A 118 1.20 5.00 -0.84
C ARG A 118 -0.11 4.90 -0.05
N GLY A 119 -0.35 5.86 0.82
CA GLY A 119 -1.61 6.00 1.55
C GLY A 119 -1.98 4.74 2.32
N GLY A 120 -3.21 4.28 2.23
CA GLY A 120 -3.68 3.06 2.93
C GLY A 120 -2.84 1.83 2.60
N TYR A 121 -2.40 1.71 1.35
CA TYR A 121 -1.53 0.61 0.95
C TYR A 121 -0.12 0.76 1.55
N GLY A 122 0.39 1.99 1.61
CA GLY A 122 1.67 2.27 2.29
C GLY A 122 1.64 1.86 3.77
N ARG A 123 0.52 2.10 4.44
CA ARG A 123 0.30 1.72 5.84
C ARG A 123 -0.01 0.24 6.06
N GLU A 124 -0.09 -0.55 4.98
CA GLU A 124 -0.49 -1.98 5.03
C GLU A 124 -1.94 -2.15 5.51
N GLU A 125 -2.80 -1.21 5.15
CA GLU A 125 -4.22 -1.15 5.52
C GLU A 125 -5.10 -1.25 4.27
N ILE A 126 -4.83 -2.24 3.41
CA ILE A 126 -5.58 -2.47 2.18
C ILE A 126 -6.69 -3.50 2.45
N TYR A 127 -7.91 -3.15 2.07
CA TYR A 127 -9.10 -4.01 2.21
C TYR A 127 -9.39 -4.68 0.86
N PHE A 128 -10.25 -5.70 0.85
CA PHE A 128 -10.51 -6.53 -0.35
C PHE A 128 -10.85 -5.73 -1.61
N GLN A 129 -11.55 -4.60 -1.48
CA GLN A 129 -11.94 -3.76 -2.62
C GLN A 129 -11.26 -2.38 -2.58
N SER A 130 -10.17 -2.24 -1.83
CA SER A 130 -9.40 -0.99 -1.79
C SER A 130 -8.67 -0.77 -3.11
N ASN A 131 -8.46 0.49 -3.44
CA ASN A 131 -7.55 0.87 -4.52
C ASN A 131 -6.12 0.48 -4.15
N VAL A 132 -5.34 0.12 -5.15
CA VAL A 132 -3.90 -0.14 -5.03
C VAL A 132 -3.18 1.11 -5.53
N ASP A 133 -2.66 1.91 -4.60
CA ASP A 133 -2.02 3.20 -4.90
C ASP A 133 -0.50 3.04 -4.84
N VAL A 134 0.16 3.22 -5.98
CA VAL A 134 1.62 3.07 -6.09
C VAL A 134 2.26 4.31 -6.71
N GLN A 135 3.46 4.62 -6.24
CA GLN A 135 4.35 5.61 -6.84
C GLN A 135 5.53 4.85 -7.45
N ILE A 136 5.76 5.06 -8.72
CA ILE A 136 6.95 4.57 -9.42
C ILE A 136 7.91 5.75 -9.51
N VAL A 137 9.10 5.60 -8.92
CA VAL A 137 10.13 6.65 -8.97
C VAL A 137 11.34 6.13 -9.73
N SER A 138 11.77 6.86 -10.75
CA SER A 138 13.05 6.60 -11.40
C SER A 138 14.15 7.48 -10.79
N GLY A 139 15.32 6.90 -10.65
CA GLY A 139 16.51 7.61 -10.21
C GLY A 139 17.02 8.60 -11.26
N LYS A 140 18.14 9.23 -10.95
CA LYS A 140 18.78 10.22 -11.82
C LYS A 140 19.18 9.63 -13.17
N GLY A 141 19.16 10.47 -14.20
CA GLY A 141 19.60 10.09 -15.53
C GLY A 141 18.68 9.08 -16.19
N GLN A 142 17.39 9.35 -16.21
CA GLN A 142 16.39 8.48 -16.83
C GLN A 142 16.78 8.05 -18.26
N THR A 143 17.05 6.77 -18.42
CA THR A 143 17.41 6.17 -19.72
C THR A 143 16.16 5.67 -20.45
N GLU A 144 16.30 5.39 -21.74
CA GLU A 144 15.22 4.79 -22.53
C GLU A 144 14.81 3.41 -21.99
N ASP A 145 15.78 2.64 -21.47
CA ASP A 145 15.49 1.35 -20.83
C ASP A 145 14.54 1.50 -19.64
N ILE A 146 14.80 2.51 -18.78
CA ILE A 146 13.93 2.81 -17.61
C ILE A 146 12.51 3.13 -18.08
N LYS A 147 12.38 4.00 -19.10
CA LYS A 147 11.06 4.39 -19.65
C LYS A 147 10.29 3.17 -20.16
N GLN A 148 10.96 2.27 -20.88
CA GLN A 148 10.32 1.08 -21.42
C GLN A 148 9.89 0.09 -20.32
N ILE A 149 10.72 -0.09 -19.28
CA ILE A 149 10.38 -0.94 -18.13
C ILE A 149 9.14 -0.36 -17.40
N VAL A 150 9.13 0.95 -17.15
CA VAL A 150 7.98 1.63 -16.51
C VAL A 150 6.72 1.44 -17.37
N LYS A 151 6.84 1.56 -18.69
CA LYS A 151 5.72 1.35 -19.61
C LYS A 151 5.17 -0.09 -19.54
N HIS A 152 6.05 -1.10 -19.43
CA HIS A 152 5.62 -2.48 -19.21
C HIS A 152 4.86 -2.63 -17.88
N LEU A 153 5.38 -2.03 -16.81
CA LEU A 153 4.74 -2.04 -15.49
C LEU A 153 3.34 -1.40 -15.53
N GLU A 154 3.23 -0.21 -16.12
CA GLU A 154 1.95 0.49 -16.24
C GLU A 154 0.95 -0.35 -17.02
N TYR A 155 1.41 -0.99 -18.08
CA TYR A 155 0.54 -1.85 -18.89
C TYR A 155 0.01 -3.02 -18.05
N LEU A 156 0.87 -3.69 -17.27
CA LEU A 156 0.45 -4.79 -16.40
C LEU A 156 -0.54 -4.34 -15.33
N PHE A 157 -0.28 -3.19 -14.69
CA PHE A 157 -1.13 -2.72 -13.57
C PHE A 157 -2.48 -2.17 -14.05
N VAL A 158 -2.46 -1.29 -15.05
CA VAL A 158 -3.63 -0.51 -15.47
C VAL A 158 -4.41 -1.25 -16.57
N HIS A 159 -3.75 -1.55 -17.69
CA HIS A 159 -4.45 -2.12 -18.85
C HIS A 159 -4.90 -3.57 -18.63
N GLN A 160 -4.11 -4.36 -17.89
CA GLN A 160 -4.52 -5.75 -17.61
C GLN A 160 -5.44 -5.85 -16.39
N ASN A 161 -5.58 -4.77 -15.61
CA ASN A 161 -6.45 -4.71 -14.41
C ASN A 161 -6.27 -5.95 -13.51
N ILE A 162 -5.01 -6.27 -13.21
CA ILE A 162 -4.65 -7.53 -12.51
C ILE A 162 -5.24 -7.61 -11.09
N PHE A 163 -5.47 -6.47 -10.45
CA PHE A 163 -6.03 -6.44 -9.10
C PHE A 163 -7.56 -6.42 -9.07
N GLN A 164 -8.22 -6.27 -10.24
CA GLN A 164 -9.68 -6.19 -10.35
C GLN A 164 -10.31 -5.07 -9.50
N THR A 165 -9.47 -4.14 -9.03
CA THR A 165 -9.87 -2.92 -8.33
C THR A 165 -9.16 -1.74 -8.99
N SER A 166 -9.53 -0.53 -8.62
CA SER A 166 -8.87 0.65 -9.14
C SER A 166 -7.37 0.64 -8.73
N THR A 167 -6.49 0.77 -9.70
CA THR A 167 -5.05 0.93 -9.46
C THR A 167 -4.66 2.35 -9.86
N SER A 168 -4.11 3.08 -8.91
CA SER A 168 -3.60 4.43 -9.16
C SER A 168 -2.07 4.35 -9.22
N THR A 169 -1.53 4.56 -10.40
CA THR A 169 -0.08 4.64 -10.60
C THR A 169 0.31 6.09 -10.83
N CYS A 170 1.26 6.58 -10.04
CA CYS A 170 1.89 7.87 -10.27
C CYS A 170 3.34 7.63 -10.64
N TYR A 171 3.84 8.37 -11.61
CA TYR A 171 5.24 8.28 -12.02
C TYR A 171 5.95 9.58 -11.67
N ALA A 172 7.16 9.48 -11.17
CA ALA A 172 8.02 10.62 -10.89
C ALA A 172 9.47 10.30 -11.22
N ASN A 173 10.22 11.32 -11.56
CA ASN A 173 11.68 11.25 -11.67
C ASN A 173 12.29 11.98 -10.48
N ILE A 174 13.35 11.43 -9.91
CA ILE A 174 14.01 11.97 -8.71
C ILE A 174 14.47 13.43 -8.94
N ASP A 175 14.88 13.76 -10.18
CA ASP A 175 15.38 15.11 -10.52
C ASP A 175 14.29 16.18 -10.43
N SER A 176 13.02 15.84 -10.57
CA SER A 176 11.90 16.79 -10.49
C SER A 176 11.08 16.64 -9.20
N LEU A 177 11.26 15.56 -8.45
CA LEU A 177 10.39 15.18 -7.35
C LEU A 177 10.24 16.27 -6.28
N GLU A 178 11.35 16.91 -5.89
CA GLU A 178 11.32 17.98 -4.87
C GLU A 178 10.42 19.15 -5.30
N ARG A 179 10.59 19.59 -6.54
CA ARG A 179 9.78 20.68 -7.12
C ARG A 179 8.31 20.27 -7.21
N ASP A 180 8.07 19.05 -7.69
CA ASP A 180 6.71 18.54 -7.94
C ASP A 180 5.92 18.36 -6.62
N LEU A 181 6.60 17.91 -5.56
CA LEU A 181 5.99 17.81 -4.23
C LEU A 181 5.83 19.18 -3.57
N GLY A 182 6.81 20.08 -3.76
CA GLY A 182 6.78 21.44 -3.17
C GLY A 182 5.67 22.31 -3.75
N GLY A 183 5.37 22.13 -5.04
CA GLY A 183 4.29 22.87 -5.73
C GLY A 183 3.00 22.07 -5.91
N GLY A 184 2.98 20.82 -5.45
CA GLY A 184 1.86 19.89 -5.65
C GLY A 184 0.82 19.94 -4.54
N ARG A 185 -0.10 18.98 -4.62
CA ARG A 185 -1.17 18.85 -3.61
C ARG A 185 -0.62 18.28 -2.32
N ILE A 186 -1.04 18.84 -1.20
CA ILE A 186 -0.64 18.36 0.14
C ILE A 186 -1.01 16.88 0.35
N THR A 187 -2.08 16.41 -0.29
CA THR A 187 -2.52 15.01 -0.25
C THR A 187 -1.47 14.05 -0.82
N ASP A 188 -0.76 14.47 -1.88
CA ASP A 188 0.28 13.64 -2.50
C ASP A 188 1.49 13.52 -1.58
N LEU A 189 1.84 14.61 -0.90
CA LEU A 189 2.90 14.61 0.11
C LEU A 189 2.51 13.71 1.30
N CYS A 190 1.28 13.84 1.82
CA CYS A 190 0.76 12.98 2.90
C CYS A 190 0.85 11.50 2.51
N ALA A 191 0.41 11.16 1.31
CA ALA A 191 0.41 9.77 0.85
C ALA A 191 1.83 9.20 0.71
N LEU A 192 2.81 10.02 0.29
CA LEU A 192 4.22 9.60 0.19
C LEU A 192 4.92 9.55 1.54
N LEU A 193 4.50 10.37 2.53
CA LEU A 193 5.01 10.27 3.91
C LEU A 193 4.66 8.92 4.55
N GLU A 194 3.70 8.22 3.99
CA GLU A 194 3.33 6.84 4.35
C GLU A 194 3.91 5.83 3.36
N GLY A 195 4.91 6.27 2.59
CA GLY A 195 5.50 5.47 1.52
C GLY A 195 6.36 4.33 2.04
N ARG A 196 6.11 3.13 1.53
CA ARG A 196 6.85 1.90 1.86
C ARG A 196 7.37 1.27 0.57
N LEU A 197 8.67 0.93 0.54
CA LEU A 197 9.26 0.24 -0.62
C LEU A 197 8.61 -1.14 -0.80
N ILE A 198 8.12 -1.41 -2.00
CA ILE A 198 7.59 -2.73 -2.37
C ILE A 198 8.63 -3.50 -3.17
N ALA A 199 9.20 -2.87 -4.19
CA ALA A 199 10.10 -3.53 -5.15
C ALA A 199 11.05 -2.51 -5.76
N GLY A 200 12.17 -3.00 -6.28
CA GLY A 200 13.14 -2.20 -7.01
C GLY A 200 14.34 -1.79 -6.16
N ASN A 201 14.88 -0.63 -6.43
CA ASN A 201 16.18 -0.18 -5.92
C ASN A 201 16.03 0.55 -4.58
N PRO A 202 16.64 0.01 -3.48
CA PRO A 202 16.55 0.66 -2.17
C PRO A 202 17.20 2.04 -2.11
N ASP A 203 18.26 2.29 -2.87
CA ASP A 203 18.94 3.60 -2.85
C ASP A 203 18.03 4.67 -3.47
N THR A 204 17.34 4.34 -4.58
CA THR A 204 16.34 5.23 -5.19
C THR A 204 15.20 5.53 -4.19
N TYR A 205 14.76 4.50 -3.45
CA TYR A 205 13.75 4.70 -2.40
C TYR A 205 14.26 5.61 -1.29
N LEU A 206 15.47 5.38 -0.79
CA LEU A 206 16.04 6.20 0.29
C LEU A 206 16.19 7.65 -0.15
N GLU A 207 16.67 7.89 -1.38
CA GLU A 207 16.76 9.23 -1.94
C GLU A 207 15.39 9.90 -2.05
N THR A 208 14.38 9.13 -2.52
CA THR A 208 12.99 9.60 -2.56
C THR A 208 12.50 10.03 -1.18
N MET A 209 12.69 9.19 -0.17
CA MET A 209 12.20 9.46 1.19
C MET A 209 12.95 10.64 1.84
N ASN A 210 14.22 10.87 1.49
CA ASN A 210 14.96 12.06 1.95
C ASN A 210 14.36 13.34 1.36
N ILE A 211 13.97 13.31 0.07
CA ILE A 211 13.28 14.44 -0.57
C ILE A 211 11.91 14.68 0.10
N VAL A 212 11.14 13.60 0.31
CA VAL A 212 9.81 13.66 0.96
C VAL A 212 9.94 14.30 2.36
N LYS A 213 10.91 13.86 3.16
CA LYS A 213 11.19 14.42 4.50
C LYS A 213 11.56 15.90 4.44
N LYS A 214 12.44 16.27 3.50
CA LYS A 214 12.85 17.67 3.31
C LYS A 214 11.64 18.55 2.99
N VAL A 215 10.82 18.15 2.02
CA VAL A 215 9.61 18.91 1.62
C VAL A 215 8.61 18.97 2.77
N SER A 216 8.41 17.86 3.50
CA SER A 216 7.47 17.84 4.62
C SER A 216 7.91 18.75 5.77
N ALA A 217 9.21 18.87 6.01
CA ALA A 217 9.73 19.80 7.01
C ALA A 217 9.44 21.26 6.61
N LEU A 218 9.61 21.59 5.32
CA LEU A 218 9.27 22.91 4.79
C LEU A 218 7.78 23.23 4.82
N GLN A 219 6.94 22.21 4.70
CA GLN A 219 5.49 22.33 4.67
C GLN A 219 4.80 21.86 5.95
N LYS A 220 5.53 21.78 7.06
CA LYS A 220 5.02 21.21 8.32
C LYS A 220 3.72 21.88 8.78
N GLU A 221 3.65 23.19 8.74
CA GLU A 221 2.45 23.92 9.16
C GLU A 221 1.24 23.59 8.26
N ASN A 222 1.45 23.54 6.96
CA ASN A 222 0.40 23.18 6.00
C ASN A 222 -0.09 21.74 6.23
N LEU A 223 0.83 20.81 6.53
CA LEU A 223 0.49 19.41 6.84
C LEU A 223 -0.36 19.33 8.11
N LEU A 224 0.03 20.02 9.17
CA LEU A 224 -0.70 20.04 10.44
C LEU A 224 -2.12 20.64 10.25
N ASN A 225 -2.22 21.75 9.54
CA ASN A 225 -3.48 22.40 9.24
C ASN A 225 -4.39 21.47 8.42
N TYR A 226 -3.84 20.84 7.40
CA TYR A 226 -4.57 19.90 6.53
C TYR A 226 -5.13 18.73 7.36
N CYS A 227 -4.31 18.12 8.22
CA CYS A 227 -4.77 17.02 9.09
C CYS A 227 -5.86 17.47 10.06
N HIS A 228 -5.69 18.66 10.63
CA HIS A 228 -6.66 19.24 11.57
C HIS A 228 -8.01 19.51 10.90
N GLU A 229 -7.99 20.09 9.72
CA GLU A 229 -9.23 20.36 8.94
C GLU A 229 -9.95 19.05 8.59
N HIS A 230 -9.20 18.03 8.15
CA HIS A 230 -9.78 16.75 7.75
C HIS A 230 -10.31 15.95 8.94
N LYS A 231 -9.67 16.04 10.10
CA LYS A 231 -10.20 15.48 11.34
C LYS A 231 -11.56 16.13 11.67
N ASN A 232 -11.63 17.45 11.60
CA ASN A 232 -12.82 18.21 11.96
C ASN A 232 -13.93 18.09 10.91
N TYR A 233 -13.61 17.90 9.64
CA TYR A 233 -14.59 17.75 8.57
C TYR A 233 -15.62 16.65 8.90
N TYR A 234 -15.19 15.58 9.52
CA TYR A 234 -16.07 14.49 9.92
C TYR A 234 -16.80 14.75 11.25
N GLU A 235 -16.37 15.74 12.05
CA GLU A 235 -17.04 16.10 13.30
C GLU A 235 -18.32 16.91 13.06
N ILE A 236 -18.38 17.66 11.98
CA ILE A 236 -19.47 18.62 11.70
C ILE A 236 -20.71 17.93 11.10
N SER A 237 -20.59 16.73 10.59
CA SER A 237 -21.74 16.02 10.03
C SER A 237 -22.60 15.33 11.12
N ASN A 238 -22.82 16.01 12.23
CA ASN A 238 -23.67 15.58 13.34
C ASN A 238 -25.17 15.61 12.99
N THR A 239 -25.54 14.99 11.90
CA THR A 239 -26.93 14.66 11.70
C THR A 239 -27.19 13.31 12.39
N VAL A 240 -28.07 13.37 13.32
CA VAL A 240 -28.38 12.36 14.35
C VAL A 240 -28.81 11.00 13.77
N PHE A 241 -29.05 10.90 12.46
CA PHE A 241 -29.43 9.66 11.80
C PHE A 241 -28.86 9.61 10.39
N ARG A 242 -27.69 9.01 10.26
CA ARG A 242 -27.29 8.45 8.96
C ARG A 242 -27.82 7.03 8.90
N UNK A 243 -28.36 7.01 8.04
CA UNK A 243 -28.89 5.85 7.86
C UNK A 243 -28.10 4.84 7.54
N GLU A 244 -27.38 5.18 6.77
CA GLU A 244 -26.35 4.27 6.30
C GLU A 244 -24.96 4.78 6.72
N PRO A 245 -24.45 4.38 7.87
CA PRO A 245 -23.11 4.80 8.29
C PRO A 245 -22.04 4.30 7.31
N ASN A 246 -21.09 5.19 6.97
CA ASN A 246 -19.98 4.86 6.09
C ASN A 246 -18.76 4.50 6.95
N VAL A 247 -18.43 3.23 7.00
CA VAL A 247 -17.34 2.71 7.84
C VAL A 247 -15.98 3.27 7.42
N LYS A 248 -15.78 3.54 6.13
CA LYS A 248 -14.55 4.18 5.64
C LYS A 248 -14.37 5.58 6.21
N GLU A 249 -15.47 6.37 6.27
CA GLU A 249 -15.43 7.72 6.85
C GLU A 249 -15.12 7.68 8.35
N GLU A 250 -15.71 6.73 9.08
CA GLU A 250 -15.43 6.57 10.51
C GLU A 250 -13.97 6.20 10.77
N LEU A 251 -13.42 5.27 9.99
CA LEU A 251 -11.99 4.94 10.05
C LEU A 251 -11.12 6.15 9.67
N SER A 252 -11.57 7.00 8.74
CA SER A 252 -10.82 8.18 8.33
C SER A 252 -10.68 9.22 9.45
N ARG A 253 -11.66 9.34 10.34
CA ARG A 253 -11.54 10.22 11.52
C ARG A 253 -10.36 9.81 12.39
N LEU A 254 -10.27 8.51 12.69
CA LEU A 254 -9.17 7.98 13.48
C LEU A 254 -7.85 8.17 12.75
N TYR A 255 -7.82 7.86 11.46
CA TYR A 255 -6.63 8.03 10.61
C TYR A 255 -6.09 9.46 10.71
N TRP A 256 -6.94 10.49 10.53
CA TRP A 256 -6.46 11.87 10.55
C TRP A 256 -6.02 12.30 11.96
N ALA A 257 -6.69 11.81 13.00
CA ALA A 257 -6.28 12.07 14.39
C ALA A 257 -4.90 11.47 14.68
N LEU A 258 -4.67 10.23 14.27
CA LEU A 258 -3.38 9.53 14.46
C LEU A 258 -2.27 10.18 13.60
N THR A 259 -2.59 10.56 12.37
CA THR A 259 -1.64 11.25 11.47
C THR A 259 -1.23 12.60 12.04
N LEU A 260 -2.19 13.35 12.59
CA LEU A 260 -1.90 14.61 13.29
C LEU A 260 -0.97 14.38 14.49
N ALA A 261 -1.24 13.36 15.30
CA ALA A 261 -0.39 12.98 16.44
C ALA A 261 1.03 12.61 15.97
N ARG A 262 1.12 11.83 14.88
CA ARG A 262 2.41 11.43 14.29
C ARG A 262 3.24 12.65 13.92
N PHE A 263 2.67 13.63 13.22
CA PHE A 263 3.39 14.84 12.82
C PHE A 263 3.71 15.75 14.01
N LYS A 264 2.80 15.86 14.97
CA LYS A 264 2.99 16.71 16.16
C LYS A 264 4.12 16.21 17.04
N TYR A 265 4.20 14.90 17.25
CA TYR A 265 5.14 14.25 18.17
C TYR A 265 6.33 13.58 17.46
N ASP A 266 6.44 13.77 16.15
CA ASP A 266 7.52 13.21 15.31
C ASP A 266 7.66 11.68 15.46
N LEU A 267 6.51 10.98 15.43
CA LEU A 267 6.45 9.51 15.59
C LEU A 267 6.82 8.83 14.25
N LYS A 268 7.36 7.62 14.35
CA LYS A 268 7.98 6.94 13.20
C LYS A 268 7.05 5.96 12.50
N ASN A 269 6.18 5.28 13.24
CA ASN A 269 5.32 4.26 12.67
C ASN A 269 4.25 4.87 11.76
N ILE A 270 4.01 4.22 10.63
CA ILE A 270 2.98 4.66 9.66
C ILE A 270 1.72 3.79 9.74
N ASN A 271 1.85 2.50 10.05
CA ASN A 271 0.71 1.61 10.29
C ASN A 271 -0.01 2.06 11.56
N GLN A 272 -1.34 2.17 11.52
CA GLN A 272 -2.11 2.75 12.62
C GLN A 272 -2.08 1.88 13.89
N PHE A 273 -2.02 0.57 13.76
CA PHE A 273 -1.90 -0.31 14.94
C PHE A 273 -0.55 -0.10 15.63
N GLU A 274 0.53 -0.04 14.85
CA GLU A 274 1.88 0.20 15.37
C GLU A 274 2.04 1.61 15.93
N LEU A 275 1.38 2.59 15.31
CA LEU A 275 1.38 3.98 15.77
C LEU A 275 0.68 4.11 17.13
N LEU A 276 -0.41 3.37 17.34
CA LEU A 276 -1.09 3.31 18.65
C LEU A 276 -0.15 2.75 19.73
N ASP A 277 0.59 1.68 19.41
CA ASP A 277 1.60 1.11 20.32
C ASP A 277 2.68 2.14 20.65
N GLU A 278 3.14 2.91 19.64
CA GLU A 278 4.16 3.95 19.81
C GLU A 278 3.64 5.09 20.70
N LEU A 279 2.39 5.51 20.51
CA LEU A 279 1.75 6.53 21.36
C LEU A 279 1.69 6.09 22.83
N LEU A 280 1.33 4.83 23.08
CA LEU A 280 1.29 4.26 24.43
C LEU A 280 2.70 4.20 25.05
N LYS A 281 3.70 3.73 24.30
CA LYS A 281 5.10 3.61 24.77
C LYS A 281 5.71 4.96 25.14
N ASN A 282 5.26 6.03 24.49
CA ASN A 282 5.74 7.39 24.75
C ASN A 282 4.84 8.16 25.74
N ASP A 283 3.91 7.48 26.42
CA ASP A 283 2.98 8.05 27.40
C ASP A 283 2.13 9.21 26.83
N LEU A 284 1.86 9.18 25.51
CA LEU A 284 1.05 10.18 24.82
C LEU A 284 -0.44 9.87 24.89
N ILE A 285 -0.79 8.62 25.19
CA ILE A 285 -2.19 8.19 25.48
C ILE A 285 -2.19 7.26 26.69
N SER A 286 -3.28 7.26 27.42
CA SER A 286 -3.44 6.36 28.58
C SER A 286 -3.73 4.92 28.12
N ALA A 287 -3.41 3.93 28.97
CA ALA A 287 -3.68 2.53 28.67
C ALA A 287 -5.18 2.24 28.43
N PRO A 288 -6.14 2.82 29.18
CA PRO A 288 -7.55 2.67 28.83
C PRO A 288 -7.91 3.27 27.46
N ALA A 289 -7.40 4.45 27.12
CA ALA A 289 -7.63 5.07 25.80
C ALA A 289 -7.06 4.20 24.69
N PHE A 290 -5.83 3.71 24.84
CA PHE A 290 -5.19 2.80 23.89
C PHE A 290 -6.08 1.58 23.62
N LYS A 291 -6.51 0.90 24.69
CA LYS A 291 -7.35 -0.31 24.58
C LYS A 291 -8.66 -0.04 23.85
N ASN A 292 -9.30 1.08 24.18
CA ASN A 292 -10.57 1.46 23.55
C ASN A 292 -10.38 1.77 22.06
N ILE A 293 -9.35 2.55 21.70
CA ILE A 293 -9.08 2.90 20.30
C ILE A 293 -8.71 1.64 19.51
N GLN A 294 -7.82 0.81 20.04
CA GLN A 294 -7.37 -0.42 19.38
C GLN A 294 -8.55 -1.37 19.11
N SER A 295 -9.42 -1.59 20.11
CA SER A 295 -10.57 -2.48 19.94
C SER A 295 -11.59 -1.90 18.95
N SER A 296 -11.85 -0.60 19.00
CA SER A 296 -12.78 0.07 18.06
C SER A 296 -12.23 0.01 16.63
N PHE A 297 -10.94 0.33 16.45
CA PHE A 297 -10.30 0.29 15.14
C PHE A 297 -10.32 -1.13 14.56
N GLY A 298 -9.98 -2.13 15.39
CA GLY A 298 -10.03 -3.54 14.99
C GLY A 298 -11.44 -3.97 14.58
N PHE A 299 -12.44 -3.58 15.36
CA PHE A 299 -13.83 -3.89 15.08
C PHE A 299 -14.30 -3.23 13.75
N LEU A 300 -14.08 -1.93 13.58
CA LEU A 300 -14.48 -1.22 12.36
C LEU A 300 -13.77 -1.78 11.13
N SER A 301 -12.48 -2.13 11.27
CA SER A 301 -11.72 -2.76 10.18
C SER A 301 -12.32 -4.12 9.80
N LYS A 302 -12.73 -4.91 10.77
CA LYS A 302 -13.41 -6.20 10.55
C LYS A 302 -14.76 -6.00 9.86
N VAL A 303 -15.54 -5.01 10.28
CA VAL A 303 -16.83 -4.67 9.64
C VAL A 303 -16.59 -4.28 8.17
N ARG A 304 -15.60 -3.43 7.91
CA ARG A 304 -15.27 -3.02 6.54
C ARG A 304 -14.85 -4.19 5.65
N LEU A 305 -14.04 -5.09 6.18
CA LEU A 305 -13.66 -6.33 5.46
C LEU A 305 -14.90 -7.16 5.11
N PHE A 306 -15.81 -7.32 6.07
CA PHE A 306 -17.07 -8.06 5.89
C PHE A 306 -17.96 -7.40 4.83
N LEU A 307 -18.10 -6.07 4.87
CA LEU A 307 -18.88 -5.34 3.86
C LEU A 307 -18.29 -5.56 2.46
N HIS A 308 -16.96 -5.53 2.33
CA HIS A 308 -16.28 -5.76 1.04
C HIS A 308 -16.51 -7.18 0.48
N CYS A 309 -16.81 -8.16 1.34
CA CYS A 309 -17.18 -9.51 0.88
C CYS A 309 -18.61 -9.55 0.33
N ASN A 310 -19.50 -8.74 0.89
CA ASN A 310 -20.96 -8.84 0.64
C ASN A 310 -21.51 -7.75 -0.27
N GLN A 311 -20.80 -6.63 -0.41
CA GLN A 311 -21.25 -5.48 -1.20
C GLN A 311 -20.15 -5.09 -2.20
N LYS A 312 -20.55 -4.55 -3.35
CA LYS A 312 -19.61 -4.11 -4.40
C LYS A 312 -19.95 -2.69 -4.86
N GLY A 313 -18.96 -2.06 -5.46
CA GLY A 313 -19.13 -0.73 -6.06
C GLY A 313 -19.20 0.39 -5.03
N SER A 314 -20.06 1.36 -5.28
CA SER A 314 -20.19 2.59 -4.46
C SER A 314 -20.69 2.34 -3.04
N HIS A 315 -21.40 1.25 -2.80
CA HIS A 315 -21.98 0.90 -1.50
C HIS A 315 -21.08 0.02 -0.63
N ARG A 316 -19.87 -0.31 -1.10
CA ARG A 316 -18.95 -1.27 -0.43
C ARG A 316 -18.56 -0.90 1.00
N ASP A 317 -18.66 0.38 1.37
CA ASP A 317 -18.30 0.88 2.70
C ASP A 317 -19.54 1.28 3.54
N MET A 318 -20.76 1.04 3.04
CA MET A 318 -22.02 1.47 3.68
C MET A 318 -22.66 0.33 4.48
N MET A 319 -23.09 0.65 5.70
CA MET A 319 -23.89 -0.27 6.54
C MET A 319 -25.36 -0.05 6.22
N SER A 320 -25.92 -0.80 5.27
CA SER A 320 -27.32 -0.75 4.86
C SER A 320 -28.16 -1.83 5.56
#